data_67dff047ea3ea4cd104c0a96565f0c03
#
_entry.id   67dff047ea3ea4cd104c0a96565f0c03
#
_cell.length_a   1.000
_cell.length_b   1.000
_cell.length_c   1.000
_cell.angle_alpha   90.00
_cell.angle_beta   90.00
_cell.angle_gamma   90.00
#
_symmetry.space_group_name_H-M   'P 1'
#
loop_
_entity.id
_entity.type
_entity.pdbx_description
1 polymer ?
#
loop_
_entity_poly.entity_id
_entity_poly.type
_entity_poly.pdbx_seq_one_letter_code
_entity_poly.pdbx_strand_id
1 'polypeptide(L)'
;MTFLDKLSSTLLQQSDVELSNCLIVLPNKRAKVFLLESLKNHLEGTSFAPQIISIEDFIQDIAGLRAIDPVELLFEFYEIYLSITEKAKQQTFEEFSIWAKTALQDFNEIDRYLLDPAHVFSYLKDIEALKRWDLEAKNTTR
;
A
#
# COMPACT_ATOMS: atom_id res chain seq x y z
N MET A 1 10.73 -1.86 31.67
CA MET A 1 10.10 -0.64 31.17
C MET A 1 10.20 -0.65 29.65
N THR A 2 9.08 -0.83 28.97
CA THR A 2 9.02 -0.88 27.50
C THR A 2 9.10 0.53 26.90
N PHE A 3 9.27 0.63 25.58
CA PHE A 3 9.19 1.93 24.88
C PHE A 3 7.82 2.61 25.10
N LEU A 4 6.73 1.83 25.07
CA LEU A 4 5.37 2.35 25.27
C LEU A 4 5.16 2.85 26.70
N ASP A 5 5.77 2.23 27.71
CA ASP A 5 5.72 2.72 29.10
C ASP A 5 6.39 4.09 29.23
N LYS A 6 7.55 4.27 28.58
CA LYS A 6 8.23 5.57 28.55
C LYS A 6 7.41 6.62 27.83
N LEU A 7 6.82 6.26 26.69
CA LEU A 7 5.96 7.18 25.93
C LEU A 7 4.74 7.59 26.75
N SER A 8 4.05 6.63 27.39
CA SER A 8 2.90 6.90 28.25
C SER A 8 3.27 7.82 29.41
N SER A 9 4.37 7.55 30.11
CA SER A 9 4.85 8.41 31.19
C SER A 9 5.17 9.83 30.70
N THR A 10 5.81 9.98 29.55
CA THR A 10 6.14 11.28 28.97
C THR A 10 4.88 12.06 28.59
N LEU A 11 3.91 11.42 27.96
CA LEU A 11 2.64 12.03 27.59
C LEU A 11 1.85 12.51 28.80
N LEU A 12 1.85 11.74 29.90
CA LEU A 12 1.14 12.09 31.14
C LEU A 12 1.86 13.16 31.96
N GLN A 13 3.17 13.31 31.80
CA GLN A 13 3.96 14.36 32.48
C GLN A 13 3.85 15.75 31.82
N GLN A 14 3.39 15.81 30.56
CA GLN A 14 3.13 17.05 29.86
C GLN A 14 1.81 17.66 30.35
N SER A 15 1.87 18.37 31.47
CA SER A 15 0.72 18.93 32.17
C SER A 15 -0.06 19.99 31.37
N ASP A 16 0.50 20.52 30.30
CA ASP A 16 -0.09 21.61 29.51
C ASP A 16 -0.99 21.11 28.35
N VAL A 17 -1.03 19.80 28.10
CA VAL A 17 -1.77 19.21 26.98
C VAL A 17 -2.81 18.19 27.50
N GLU A 18 -4.07 18.50 27.30
CA GLU A 18 -5.12 17.50 27.54
C GLU A 18 -4.98 16.34 26.52
N LEU A 19 -4.92 15.11 27.03
CA LEU A 19 -4.82 13.90 26.19
C LEU A 19 -5.92 13.82 25.13
N SER A 20 -7.12 14.29 25.45
CA SER A 20 -8.26 14.35 24.55
C SER A 20 -8.00 15.15 23.26
N ASN A 21 -7.09 16.13 23.34
CA ASN A 21 -6.73 17.00 22.21
C ASN A 21 -5.48 16.52 21.47
N CYS A 22 -4.92 15.36 21.87
CA CYS A 22 -3.75 14.79 21.23
C CYS A 22 -4.13 13.85 20.10
N LEU A 23 -3.45 13.99 18.95
CA LEU A 23 -3.43 13.01 17.88
C LEU A 23 -2.10 12.25 17.93
N ILE A 24 -2.16 10.94 18.15
CA ILE A 24 -0.98 10.06 18.19
C ILE A 24 -0.99 9.19 16.95
N VAL A 25 0.03 9.36 16.10
CA VAL A 25 0.20 8.57 14.88
C VAL A 25 1.20 7.45 15.16
N LEU A 26 0.80 6.21 14.92
CA LEU A 26 1.59 5.01 15.18
C LEU A 26 1.96 4.28 13.87
N PRO A 27 3.08 3.55 13.84
CA PRO A 27 3.51 2.82 12.64
C PRO A 27 2.52 1.74 12.17
N ASN A 28 1.69 1.21 13.07
CA ASN A 28 0.71 0.18 12.74
C ASN A 28 -0.49 0.19 13.69
N LYS A 29 -1.60 -0.40 13.24
CA LYS A 29 -2.87 -0.46 13.99
C LYS A 29 -2.77 -1.26 15.30
N ARG A 30 -1.88 -2.25 15.38
CA ARG A 30 -1.73 -3.11 16.58
C ARG A 30 -1.15 -2.33 17.76
N ALA A 31 -0.24 -1.40 17.51
CA ALA A 31 0.40 -0.60 18.55
C ALA A 31 -0.61 0.25 19.35
N LYS A 32 -1.76 0.59 18.77
CA LYS A 32 -2.85 1.32 19.44
C LYS A 32 -3.34 0.61 20.70
N VAL A 33 -3.57 -0.69 20.63
CA VAL A 33 -4.08 -1.48 21.76
C VAL A 33 -3.08 -1.46 22.93
N PHE A 34 -1.81 -1.69 22.62
CA PHE A 34 -0.76 -1.71 23.63
C PHE A 34 -0.49 -0.32 24.24
N LEU A 35 -0.58 0.74 23.43
CA LEU A 35 -0.43 2.10 23.95
C LEU A 35 -1.59 2.48 24.87
N LEU A 36 -2.83 2.15 24.50
CA LEU A 36 -4.00 2.40 25.36
C LEU A 36 -3.90 1.65 26.67
N GLU A 37 -3.44 0.40 26.66
CA GLU A 37 -3.22 -0.39 27.87
C GLU A 37 -2.13 0.23 28.75
N SER A 38 -1.00 0.63 28.14
CA SER A 38 0.06 1.33 28.86
C SER A 38 -0.39 2.65 29.46
N LEU A 39 -1.13 3.48 28.70
CA LEU A 39 -1.71 4.72 29.22
C LEU A 39 -2.66 4.46 30.41
N LYS A 40 -3.53 3.46 30.29
CA LYS A 40 -4.46 3.08 31.37
C LYS A 40 -3.74 2.69 32.65
N ASN A 41 -2.60 1.97 32.55
CA ASN A 41 -1.83 1.52 33.70
C ASN A 41 -1.06 2.65 34.41
N HIS A 42 -0.83 3.78 33.71
CA HIS A 42 -0.12 4.92 34.26
C HIS A 42 -1.03 6.10 34.66
N LEU A 43 -2.30 6.05 34.29
CA LEU A 43 -3.28 7.07 34.63
C LEU A 43 -3.78 6.93 36.07
N GLU A 44 -3.67 7.99 36.84
CA GLU A 44 -4.29 8.12 38.14
C GLU A 44 -5.65 8.82 37.95
N GLY A 45 -6.73 8.04 37.79
CA GLY A 45 -8.08 8.57 37.65
C GLY A 45 -8.71 8.37 36.28
N THR A 46 -9.76 9.13 35.97
CA THR A 46 -10.50 9.05 34.70
C THR A 46 -10.07 10.18 33.76
N SER A 47 -9.69 9.83 32.55
CA SER A 47 -9.36 10.79 31.50
C SER A 47 -9.91 10.32 30.15
N PHE A 48 -10.14 11.26 29.23
CA PHE A 48 -10.47 10.91 27.85
C PHE A 48 -9.21 10.44 27.12
N ALA A 49 -9.35 9.37 26.35
CA ALA A 49 -8.24 8.84 25.56
C ALA A 49 -7.86 9.79 24.40
N PRO A 50 -6.59 9.85 24.03
CA PRO A 50 -6.17 10.58 22.84
C PRO A 50 -6.71 9.89 21.57
N GLN A 51 -6.78 10.63 20.48
CA GLN A 51 -7.03 10.03 19.16
C GLN A 51 -5.76 9.29 18.73
N ILE A 52 -5.86 7.97 18.56
CA ILE A 52 -4.74 7.14 18.14
C ILE A 52 -5.07 6.49 16.81
N ILE A 53 -4.27 6.78 15.79
CA ILE A 53 -4.43 6.26 14.42
C ILE A 53 -3.12 5.67 13.90
N SER A 54 -3.21 4.82 12.88
CA SER A 54 -2.02 4.35 12.17
C SER A 54 -1.53 5.40 11.16
N ILE A 55 -0.26 5.33 10.78
CA ILE A 55 0.29 6.21 9.74
C ILE A 55 -0.46 6.05 8.42
N GLU A 56 -0.91 4.83 8.11
CA GLU A 56 -1.71 4.55 6.91
C GLU A 56 -3.05 5.30 6.95
N ASP A 57 -3.80 5.18 8.06
CA ASP A 57 -5.07 5.87 8.23
C ASP A 57 -4.87 7.39 8.22
N PHE A 58 -3.80 7.88 8.85
CA PHE A 58 -3.46 9.30 8.87
C PHE A 58 -3.20 9.86 7.46
N ILE A 59 -2.43 9.14 6.64
CA ILE A 59 -2.17 9.56 5.26
C ILE A 59 -3.44 9.50 4.41
N GLN A 60 -4.29 8.46 4.58
CA GLN A 60 -5.58 8.38 3.90
C GLN A 60 -6.51 9.55 4.25
N ASP A 61 -6.56 9.93 5.53
CA ASP A 61 -7.37 11.05 6.01
C ASP A 61 -6.89 12.38 5.41
N ILE A 62 -5.56 12.62 5.37
CA ILE A 62 -5.00 13.84 4.76
C ILE A 62 -5.21 13.87 3.24
N ALA A 63 -5.01 12.74 2.57
CA ALA A 63 -5.17 12.64 1.12
C ALA A 63 -6.64 12.69 0.67
N GLY A 64 -7.59 12.42 1.57
CA GLY A 64 -8.99 12.24 1.23
C GLY A 64 -9.25 11.00 0.37
N LEU A 65 -8.30 10.04 0.38
CA LEU A 65 -8.34 8.81 -0.41
C LEU A 65 -8.35 7.61 0.52
N ARG A 66 -8.92 6.51 0.06
CA ARG A 66 -8.85 5.23 0.75
C ARG A 66 -8.15 4.20 -0.14
N ALA A 67 -7.31 3.39 0.46
CA ALA A 67 -6.74 2.25 -0.23
C ALA A 67 -7.86 1.26 -0.59
N ILE A 68 -7.90 0.86 -1.85
CA ILE A 68 -8.82 -0.17 -2.34
C ILE A 68 -8.43 -1.54 -1.77
N ASP A 69 -9.41 -2.39 -1.50
CA ASP A 69 -9.15 -3.77 -1.10
C ASP A 69 -8.45 -4.55 -2.24
N PRO A 70 -7.46 -5.39 -1.94
CA PRO A 70 -6.73 -6.13 -2.99
C PRO A 70 -7.61 -7.04 -3.86
N VAL A 71 -8.71 -7.57 -3.31
CA VAL A 71 -9.66 -8.38 -4.09
C VAL A 71 -10.49 -7.50 -5.01
N GLU A 72 -10.99 -6.38 -4.50
CA GLU A 72 -11.71 -5.38 -5.29
C GLU A 72 -10.82 -4.85 -6.42
N LEU A 73 -9.56 -4.50 -6.13
CA LEU A 73 -8.59 -4.06 -7.12
C LEU A 73 -8.38 -5.09 -8.25
N LEU A 74 -8.38 -6.38 -7.92
CA LEU A 74 -8.23 -7.43 -8.93
C LEU A 74 -9.44 -7.51 -9.87
N PHE A 75 -10.66 -7.28 -9.37
CA PHE A 75 -11.86 -7.23 -10.20
C PHE A 75 -11.87 -5.98 -11.08
N GLU A 76 -11.55 -4.81 -10.54
CA GLU A 76 -11.41 -3.57 -11.32
C GLU A 76 -10.38 -3.74 -12.44
N PHE A 77 -9.24 -4.37 -12.13
CA PHE A 77 -8.23 -4.64 -13.14
C PHE A 77 -8.73 -5.60 -14.23
N TYR A 78 -9.55 -6.59 -13.88
CA TYR A 78 -10.15 -7.48 -14.85
C TYR A 78 -11.15 -6.76 -15.77
N GLU A 79 -11.96 -5.86 -15.24
CA GLU A 79 -12.86 -5.05 -16.06
C GLU A 79 -12.10 -4.17 -17.05
N ILE A 80 -11.01 -3.53 -16.61
CA ILE A 80 -10.13 -2.78 -17.49
C ILE A 80 -9.55 -3.70 -18.58
N TYR A 81 -9.02 -4.86 -18.20
CA TYR A 81 -8.49 -5.85 -19.14
C TYR A 81 -9.52 -6.24 -20.21
N LEU A 82 -10.75 -6.52 -19.82
CA LEU A 82 -11.84 -6.86 -20.75
C LEU A 82 -12.17 -5.69 -21.69
N SER A 83 -12.07 -4.46 -21.21
CA SER A 83 -12.39 -3.25 -22.01
C SER A 83 -11.38 -2.98 -23.12
N ILE A 84 -10.10 -3.32 -22.92
CA ILE A 84 -9.00 -3.06 -23.87
C ILE A 84 -8.61 -4.28 -24.71
N THR A 85 -9.07 -5.48 -24.35
CA THR A 85 -8.70 -6.73 -25.03
C THR A 85 -9.80 -7.18 -26.01
N GLU A 86 -9.40 -7.51 -27.22
CA GLU A 86 -10.32 -8.10 -28.22
C GLU A 86 -11.01 -9.34 -27.68
N LYS A 87 -12.33 -9.47 -27.89
CA LYS A 87 -13.14 -10.57 -27.34
C LYS A 87 -12.57 -11.96 -27.61
N ALA A 88 -11.94 -12.17 -28.77
CA ALA A 88 -11.35 -13.45 -29.15
C ALA A 88 -10.08 -13.82 -28.36
N LYS A 89 -9.47 -12.83 -27.69
CA LYS A 89 -8.23 -12.99 -26.90
C LYS A 89 -8.47 -12.84 -25.40
N GLN A 90 -9.72 -12.59 -24.99
CA GLN A 90 -10.05 -12.44 -23.58
C GLN A 90 -9.91 -13.78 -22.85
N GLN A 91 -9.21 -13.76 -21.74
CA GLN A 91 -9.06 -14.87 -20.83
C GLN A 91 -10.19 -14.87 -19.80
N THR A 92 -10.48 -16.04 -19.24
CA THR A 92 -11.36 -16.14 -18.07
C THR A 92 -10.74 -15.42 -16.88
N PHE A 93 -11.57 -15.05 -15.88
CA PHE A 93 -11.06 -14.43 -14.66
C PHE A 93 -10.02 -15.31 -13.93
N GLU A 94 -10.21 -16.62 -13.98
CA GLU A 94 -9.29 -17.58 -13.36
C GLU A 94 -7.90 -17.50 -14.01
N GLU A 95 -7.83 -17.59 -15.34
CA GLU A 95 -6.57 -17.48 -16.10
C GLU A 95 -5.92 -16.13 -15.94
N PHE A 96 -6.71 -15.04 -16.00
CA PHE A 96 -6.26 -13.67 -15.79
C PHE A 96 -5.65 -13.49 -14.41
N SER A 97 -6.31 -13.99 -13.35
CA SER A 97 -5.90 -13.77 -11.96
C SER A 97 -4.51 -14.37 -11.63
N ILE A 98 -4.05 -15.35 -12.41
CA ILE A 98 -2.74 -16.00 -12.22
C ILE A 98 -1.61 -14.99 -12.41
N TRP A 99 -1.66 -14.20 -13.48
CA TRP A 99 -0.62 -13.23 -13.80
C TRP A 99 -0.94 -11.81 -13.31
N ALA A 100 -2.21 -11.46 -13.20
CA ALA A 100 -2.66 -10.12 -12.83
C ALA A 100 -2.13 -9.68 -11.45
N LYS A 101 -2.02 -10.59 -10.50
CA LYS A 101 -1.44 -10.31 -9.18
C LYS A 101 0.01 -9.86 -9.26
N THR A 102 0.80 -10.49 -10.13
CA THR A 102 2.19 -10.10 -10.36
C THR A 102 2.25 -8.72 -11.04
N ALA A 103 1.42 -8.49 -12.06
CA ALA A 103 1.36 -7.19 -12.72
C ALA A 103 0.97 -6.06 -11.75
N LEU A 104 0.00 -6.30 -10.85
CA LEU A 104 -0.37 -5.32 -9.82
C LEU A 104 0.77 -5.05 -8.82
N GLN A 105 1.59 -6.06 -8.51
CA GLN A 105 2.80 -5.85 -7.68
C GLN A 105 3.83 -4.99 -8.41
N ASP A 106 4.06 -5.24 -9.70
CA ASP A 106 4.97 -4.46 -10.52
C ASP A 106 4.48 -3.00 -10.65
N PHE A 107 3.18 -2.78 -10.83
CA PHE A 107 2.60 -1.42 -10.84
C PHE A 107 2.80 -0.71 -9.50
N ASN A 108 2.57 -1.40 -8.38
CA ASN A 108 2.84 -0.85 -7.06
C ASN A 108 4.32 -0.46 -6.86
N GLU A 109 5.25 -1.20 -7.45
CA GLU A 109 6.67 -0.83 -7.39
C GLU A 109 6.97 0.40 -8.25
N ILE A 110 6.38 0.51 -9.45
CA ILE A 110 6.50 1.69 -10.30
C ILE A 110 6.01 2.93 -9.54
N ASP A 111 4.83 2.85 -8.91
CA ASP A 111 4.26 3.94 -8.10
C ASP A 111 5.12 4.25 -6.88
N ARG A 112 5.60 3.24 -6.18
CA ARG A 112 6.42 3.37 -4.97
C ARG A 112 7.74 4.10 -5.24
N TYR A 113 8.34 3.87 -6.41
CA TYR A 113 9.57 4.53 -6.82
C TYR A 113 9.33 5.81 -7.62
N LEU A 114 8.07 6.22 -7.79
CA LEU A 114 7.66 7.40 -8.57
C LEU A 114 8.27 7.39 -9.99
N LEU A 115 8.31 6.21 -10.61
CA LEU A 115 8.80 6.06 -11.97
C LEU A 115 7.72 6.49 -12.97
N ASP A 116 8.14 7.06 -14.09
CA ASP A 116 7.24 7.31 -15.21
C ASP A 116 6.85 5.99 -15.90
N PRO A 117 5.58 5.56 -15.83
CA PRO A 117 5.14 4.30 -16.43
C PRO A 117 5.38 4.26 -17.95
N ALA A 118 5.22 5.38 -18.66
CA ALA A 118 5.43 5.45 -20.09
C ALA A 118 6.87 5.13 -20.45
N HIS A 119 7.83 5.62 -19.66
CA HIS A 119 9.25 5.35 -19.85
C HIS A 119 9.59 3.87 -19.58
N VAL A 120 9.07 3.30 -18.47
CA VAL A 120 9.30 1.89 -18.12
C VAL A 120 8.77 0.95 -19.21
N PHE A 121 7.54 1.19 -19.68
CA PHE A 121 6.92 0.34 -20.70
C PHE A 121 7.50 0.54 -22.11
N SER A 122 8.04 1.72 -22.44
CA SER A 122 8.77 1.89 -23.71
C SER A 122 10.03 1.04 -23.75
N TYR A 123 10.75 0.95 -22.63
CA TYR A 123 11.95 0.14 -22.50
C TYR A 123 11.66 -1.36 -22.70
N LEU A 124 10.53 -1.85 -22.20
CA LEU A 124 10.11 -3.25 -22.40
C LEU A 124 9.81 -3.56 -23.87
N LYS A 125 9.21 -2.63 -24.61
CA LYS A 125 8.98 -2.77 -26.06
C LYS A 125 10.28 -2.86 -26.84
N ASP A 126 11.29 -2.07 -26.48
CA ASP A 126 12.60 -2.09 -27.13
C ASP A 126 13.32 -3.41 -26.89
N ILE A 127 13.24 -3.96 -25.67
CA ILE A 127 13.80 -5.29 -25.33
C ILE A 127 13.09 -6.40 -26.13
N GLU A 128 11.78 -6.34 -26.30
CA GLU A 128 11.04 -7.30 -27.12
C GLU A 128 11.43 -7.23 -28.60
N ALA A 129 11.63 -6.03 -29.13
CA ALA A 129 12.09 -5.83 -30.50
C ALA A 129 13.49 -6.42 -30.71
N LEU A 130 14.43 -6.21 -29.78
CA LEU A 130 15.77 -6.79 -29.81
C LEU A 130 15.75 -8.33 -29.75
N LYS A 131 14.91 -8.93 -28.91
CA LYS A 131 14.75 -10.38 -28.84
C LYS A 131 14.19 -10.97 -30.13
N ARG A 132 13.27 -10.29 -30.81
CA ARG A 132 12.76 -10.70 -32.12
C ARG A 132 13.86 -10.71 -33.20
N TRP A 133 14.68 -9.69 -33.24
CA TRP A 133 15.82 -9.63 -34.19
C TRP A 133 16.81 -10.75 -33.98
N ASP A 134 17.11 -11.11 -32.74
CA ASP A 134 18.01 -12.25 -32.41
C ASP A 134 17.45 -13.61 -32.88
N LEU A 135 16.15 -13.78 -32.81
CA LEU A 135 15.46 -15.00 -33.26
C LEU A 135 15.42 -15.10 -34.81
N GLU A 136 15.21 -13.97 -35.50
CA GLU A 136 15.22 -13.90 -36.97
C GLU A 136 16.62 -14.13 -37.52
N ALA A 137 17.66 -13.53 -36.90
CA ALA A 137 19.05 -13.74 -37.28
C ALA A 137 19.48 -15.22 -37.15
N LYS A 138 19.02 -15.93 -36.11
CA LYS A 138 19.31 -17.37 -35.93
C LYS A 138 18.58 -18.28 -36.91
N ASN A 139 17.42 -17.86 -37.44
CA ASN A 139 16.65 -18.61 -38.43
C ASN A 139 17.16 -18.39 -39.88
N THR A 140 17.90 -17.31 -40.15
CA THR A 140 18.43 -17.00 -41.49
C THR A 140 19.81 -17.65 -41.75
N THR A 141 20.42 -18.27 -40.74
CA THR A 141 21.74 -18.90 -40.80
C THR A 141 21.69 -20.44 -40.89
N ARG A 142 20.57 -21.00 -41.36
CA ARG A 142 20.39 -22.44 -41.65
C ARG A 142 20.17 -22.69 -43.11
#